data_883f0376e03c15bf8c2db205f9ec4196
#
_entry.id   883f0376e03c15bf8c2db205f9ec4196
#
_cell.length_a   1.000
_cell.length_b   1.000
_cell.length_c   1.000
_cell.angle_alpha   90.00
_cell.angle_beta   90.00
_cell.angle_gamma   90.00
#
_symmetry.space_group_name_H-M   'P 1'
#
loop_
_entity.id
_entity.type
_entity.pdbx_description
1 polymer ?
#
loop_
_entity_poly.entity_id
_entity_poly.type
_entity_poly.pdbx_seq_one_letter_code
_entity_poly.pdbx_strand_id
1 'polypeptide(L)'
;LPLGEIYAKIIRPALASIGDLWCSKDITVADEHLASQIVLSHLDRLVSVFAWRDRPSFYRVLVGCVEGERHWIGARMFSDLCLSHGWSAEFLGPDVPSDALIEMVKKRPPQVVALSATMAQGEEQAHHVIRTVSSLANPPRIILGGQAIMKSAAGRFGPACVIASDATDGLEMALKFLRASRPKVVLKEYLLAVGRRLRDLRLKKGWTQEQLAETARVTRVCIVAVEGGKQNVSMDIVVRLANALGVAPQALLIDGATADQI
;
A
#
# COMPACT_ATOMS: atom_id res chain seq x y z
N LEU A 1 -21.07 -8.74 -1.24
CA LEU A 1 -20.77 -7.33 -1.51
C LEU A 1 -19.24 -7.12 -1.41
N PRO A 2 -18.62 -6.32 -2.28
CA PRO A 2 -17.24 -5.88 -2.13
C PRO A 2 -17.05 -5.10 -0.83
N LEU A 3 -15.82 -5.14 -0.25
CA LEU A 3 -15.53 -4.47 1.02
C LEU A 3 -15.89 -2.97 0.99
N GLY A 4 -15.58 -2.28 -0.11
CA GLY A 4 -15.92 -0.86 -0.28
C GLY A 4 -17.42 -0.58 -0.22
N GLU A 5 -18.25 -1.46 -0.76
CA GLU A 5 -19.71 -1.32 -0.67
C GLU A 5 -20.23 -1.55 0.75
N ILE A 6 -19.66 -2.52 1.47
CA ILE A 6 -19.99 -2.74 2.89
C ILE A 6 -19.67 -1.47 3.70
N TYR A 7 -18.50 -0.89 3.48
CA TYR A 7 -18.08 0.33 4.16
C TYR A 7 -18.97 1.53 3.80
N ALA A 8 -19.25 1.74 2.54
CA ALA A 8 -20.04 2.88 2.08
C ALA A 8 -21.52 2.79 2.43
N LYS A 9 -22.11 1.59 2.33
CA LYS A 9 -23.59 1.41 2.44
C LYS A 9 -24.03 0.97 3.84
N ILE A 10 -23.15 0.39 4.65
CA ILE A 10 -23.51 -0.15 5.97
C ILE A 10 -22.73 0.54 7.09
N ILE A 11 -21.40 0.46 7.08
CA ILE A 11 -20.59 0.92 8.22
C ILE A 11 -20.62 2.44 8.36
N ARG A 12 -20.40 3.18 7.28
CA ARG A 12 -20.40 4.66 7.31
C ARG A 12 -21.74 5.26 7.73
N PRO A 13 -22.90 4.82 7.19
CA PRO A 13 -24.20 5.30 7.66
C PRO A 13 -24.46 4.96 9.13
N ALA A 14 -24.09 3.77 9.59
CA ALA A 14 -24.23 3.40 11.00
C ALA A 14 -23.42 4.32 11.93
N LEU A 15 -22.16 4.58 11.58
CA LEU A 15 -21.30 5.51 12.34
C LEU A 15 -21.85 6.95 12.34
N ALA A 16 -22.39 7.41 11.20
CA ALA A 16 -23.04 8.72 11.12
C ALA A 16 -24.25 8.80 12.05
N SER A 17 -25.13 7.80 12.02
CA SER A 17 -26.31 7.73 12.91
C SER A 17 -25.92 7.70 14.39
N ILE A 18 -24.86 6.96 14.76
CA ILE A 18 -24.34 6.95 16.13
C ILE A 18 -23.85 8.35 16.53
N GLY A 19 -23.13 9.02 15.64
CA GLY A 19 -22.66 10.40 15.88
C GLY A 19 -23.81 11.40 16.04
N ASP A 20 -24.85 11.28 15.23
CA ASP A 20 -26.05 12.14 15.33
C ASP A 20 -26.79 11.92 16.66
N LEU A 21 -27.00 10.66 17.07
CA LEU A 21 -27.61 10.31 18.36
C LEU A 21 -26.81 10.81 19.55
N TRP A 22 -25.48 10.78 19.46
CA TRP A 22 -24.61 11.32 20.49
C TRP A 22 -24.69 12.87 20.54
N CYS A 23 -24.70 13.53 19.40
CA CYS A 23 -24.83 14.98 19.29
C CYS A 23 -26.17 15.48 19.84
N SER A 24 -27.27 14.74 19.59
CA SER A 24 -28.61 15.04 20.13
C SER A 24 -28.77 14.65 21.59
N LYS A 25 -27.79 14.00 22.20
CA LYS A 25 -27.80 13.47 23.58
C LYS A 25 -28.82 12.34 23.81
N ASP A 26 -29.26 11.66 22.76
CA ASP A 26 -30.13 10.49 22.84
C ASP A 26 -29.40 9.25 23.33
N ILE A 27 -28.08 9.23 23.20
CA ILE A 27 -27.18 8.20 23.75
C ILE A 27 -26.07 8.83 24.56
N THR A 28 -25.51 8.06 25.49
CA THR A 28 -24.37 8.48 26.32
C THR A 28 -23.03 8.32 25.58
N VAL A 29 -21.97 8.93 26.11
CA VAL A 29 -20.58 8.69 25.65
C VAL A 29 -20.20 7.20 25.75
N ALA A 30 -20.69 6.51 26.79
CA ALA A 30 -20.43 5.08 26.96
C ALA A 30 -21.09 4.23 25.84
N ASP A 31 -22.31 4.59 25.44
CA ASP A 31 -23.03 3.92 24.34
C ASP A 31 -22.29 4.14 23.00
N GLU A 32 -21.83 5.37 22.73
CA GLU A 32 -21.04 5.70 21.53
C GLU A 32 -19.74 4.87 21.51
N HIS A 33 -19.01 4.83 22.63
CA HIS A 33 -17.77 4.05 22.74
C HIS A 33 -18.03 2.55 22.51
N LEU A 34 -19.09 2.00 23.09
CA LEU A 34 -19.47 0.59 22.88
C LEU A 34 -19.78 0.33 21.40
N ALA A 35 -20.58 1.19 20.77
CA ALA A 35 -20.92 1.07 19.36
C ALA A 35 -19.67 1.15 18.47
N SER A 36 -18.76 2.07 18.75
CA SER A 36 -17.48 2.19 18.04
C SER A 36 -16.63 0.93 18.18
N GLN A 37 -16.55 0.31 19.37
CA GLN A 37 -15.82 -0.96 19.57
C GLN A 37 -16.47 -2.13 18.84
N ILE A 38 -17.80 -2.19 18.77
CA ILE A 38 -18.52 -3.20 17.97
C ILE A 38 -18.15 -3.04 16.48
N VAL A 39 -18.19 -1.82 15.96
CA VAL A 39 -17.79 -1.55 14.57
C VAL A 39 -16.36 -2.00 14.32
N LEU A 40 -15.41 -1.64 15.19
CA LEU A 40 -14.00 -2.03 15.05
C LEU A 40 -13.83 -3.55 15.01
N SER A 41 -14.52 -4.28 15.87
CA SER A 41 -14.48 -5.76 15.85
C SER A 41 -14.99 -6.35 14.53
N HIS A 42 -15.97 -5.71 13.90
CA HIS A 42 -16.44 -6.11 12.58
C HIS A 42 -15.46 -5.76 11.46
N LEU A 43 -14.79 -4.60 11.53
CA LEU A 43 -13.74 -4.23 10.58
C LEU A 43 -12.60 -5.26 10.59
N ASP A 44 -12.15 -5.70 11.77
CA ASP A 44 -11.10 -6.72 11.90
C ASP A 44 -11.49 -8.06 11.25
N ARG A 45 -12.74 -8.48 11.41
CA ARG A 45 -13.27 -9.67 10.76
C ARG A 45 -13.37 -9.51 9.24
N LEU A 46 -13.88 -8.37 8.78
CA LEU A 46 -14.02 -8.08 7.35
C LEU A 46 -12.65 -8.05 6.67
N VAL A 47 -11.67 -7.33 7.22
CA VAL A 47 -10.34 -7.25 6.62
C VAL A 47 -9.67 -8.63 6.57
N SER A 48 -9.90 -9.50 7.57
CA SER A 48 -9.34 -10.85 7.56
C SER A 48 -9.86 -11.72 6.39
N VAL A 49 -11.07 -11.46 5.91
CA VAL A 49 -11.68 -12.16 4.78
C VAL A 49 -11.26 -11.57 3.44
N PHE A 50 -11.13 -10.22 3.37
CA PHE A 50 -10.91 -9.52 2.11
C PHE A 50 -9.46 -9.16 1.83
N ALA A 51 -8.58 -9.14 2.85
CA ALA A 51 -7.18 -8.80 2.66
C ALA A 51 -6.42 -9.91 1.92
N TRP A 52 -5.70 -9.52 0.87
CA TRP A 52 -4.85 -10.42 0.11
C TRP A 52 -3.47 -10.53 0.78
N ARG A 53 -3.31 -11.50 1.67
CA ARG A 53 -2.11 -11.66 2.51
C ARG A 53 -0.90 -12.25 1.78
N ASP A 54 -1.11 -12.94 0.64
CA ASP A 54 -0.07 -13.76 0.00
C ASP A 54 0.51 -13.16 -1.27
N ARG A 55 0.29 -11.86 -1.56
CA ARG A 55 0.89 -11.20 -2.71
C ARG A 55 1.91 -10.15 -2.29
N PRO A 56 3.13 -10.20 -2.84
CA PRO A 56 4.07 -9.11 -2.68
C PRO A 56 3.45 -7.83 -3.24
N SER A 57 3.29 -6.82 -2.39
CA SER A 57 2.74 -5.55 -2.80
C SER A 57 3.83 -4.65 -3.38
N PHE A 58 3.62 -4.17 -4.59
CA PHE A 58 4.46 -3.14 -5.20
C PHE A 58 4.15 -1.73 -4.68
N TYR A 59 3.06 -1.57 -3.94
CA TYR A 59 2.57 -0.28 -3.48
C TYR A 59 2.51 -0.24 -1.96
N ARG A 60 3.22 0.72 -1.40
CA ARG A 60 3.21 1.00 0.03
C ARG A 60 2.40 2.27 0.29
N VAL A 61 1.44 2.17 1.19
CA VAL A 61 0.57 3.27 1.62
C VAL A 61 0.74 3.45 3.12
N LEU A 62 1.11 4.64 3.55
CA LEU A 62 1.17 5.00 4.95
C LEU A 62 -0.10 5.78 5.32
N VAL A 63 -0.83 5.31 6.31
CA VAL A 63 -2.11 5.88 6.73
C VAL A 63 -2.04 6.28 8.18
N GLY A 64 -2.45 7.50 8.53
CA GLY A 64 -2.51 7.96 9.91
C GLY A 64 -3.47 9.11 10.10
N CYS A 65 -3.83 9.36 11.36
CA CYS A 65 -4.51 10.59 11.73
C CYS A 65 -3.48 11.63 12.16
N VAL A 66 -3.73 12.90 11.86
CA VAL A 66 -2.84 13.97 12.30
C VAL A 66 -2.79 14.05 13.81
N GLU A 67 -1.76 14.68 14.34
CA GLU A 67 -1.59 14.93 15.78
C GLU A 67 -2.81 15.60 16.37
N GLY A 68 -3.31 15.09 17.49
CA GLY A 68 -4.54 15.52 18.17
C GLY A 68 -5.84 14.94 17.59
N GLU A 69 -5.79 14.17 16.48
CA GLU A 69 -6.98 13.60 15.85
C GLU A 69 -7.28 12.19 16.38
N ARG A 70 -8.46 12.02 16.96
CA ARG A 70 -8.91 10.75 17.55
C ARG A 70 -10.00 10.02 16.75
N HIS A 71 -10.54 10.64 15.69
CA HIS A 71 -11.54 10.02 14.82
C HIS A 71 -10.83 9.22 13.70
N TRP A 72 -10.47 8.01 14.00
CA TRP A 72 -9.58 7.22 13.15
C TRP A 72 -10.26 6.09 12.35
N ILE A 73 -11.54 5.80 12.61
CA ILE A 73 -12.24 4.69 11.95
C ILE A 73 -12.28 4.87 10.42
N GLY A 74 -12.49 6.09 9.93
CA GLY A 74 -12.46 6.40 8.50
C GLY A 74 -11.10 6.14 7.86
N ALA A 75 -10.01 6.53 8.52
CA ALA A 75 -8.65 6.26 8.08
C ALA A 75 -8.34 4.74 8.09
N ARG A 76 -8.82 4.01 9.11
CA ARG A 76 -8.72 2.55 9.17
C ARG A 76 -9.46 1.89 8.01
N MET A 77 -10.68 2.29 7.70
CA MET A 77 -11.42 1.77 6.55
C MET A 77 -10.66 1.99 5.23
N PHE A 78 -10.04 3.15 5.04
CA PHE A 78 -9.19 3.38 3.88
C PHE A 78 -8.00 2.43 3.82
N SER A 79 -7.30 2.22 4.95
CA SER A 79 -6.21 1.25 5.05
C SER A 79 -6.66 -0.17 4.69
N ASP A 80 -7.80 -0.60 5.21
CA ASP A 80 -8.37 -1.92 4.94
C ASP A 80 -8.75 -2.10 3.46
N LEU A 81 -9.26 -1.05 2.81
CA LEU A 81 -9.51 -1.05 1.36
C LEU A 81 -8.20 -1.20 0.57
N CYS A 82 -7.13 -0.53 0.98
CA CYS A 82 -5.82 -0.71 0.36
C CYS A 82 -5.32 -2.16 0.51
N LEU A 83 -5.45 -2.75 1.69
CA LEU A 83 -5.11 -4.17 1.94
C LEU A 83 -5.93 -5.13 1.08
N SER A 84 -7.24 -4.86 0.90
CA SER A 84 -8.11 -5.67 0.05
C SER A 84 -7.73 -5.61 -1.43
N HIS A 85 -6.99 -4.59 -1.86
CA HIS A 85 -6.41 -4.45 -3.19
C HIS A 85 -4.99 -5.01 -3.31
N GLY A 86 -4.50 -5.69 -2.26
CA GLY A 86 -3.18 -6.31 -2.24
C GLY A 86 -2.03 -5.31 -2.07
N TRP A 87 -2.28 -4.13 -1.50
CA TRP A 87 -1.24 -3.15 -1.21
C TRP A 87 -0.67 -3.34 0.20
N SER A 88 0.56 -2.89 0.41
CA SER A 88 1.14 -2.80 1.75
C SER A 88 0.63 -1.52 2.41
N ALA A 89 -0.44 -1.61 3.19
CA ALA A 89 -0.97 -0.48 3.94
C ALA A 89 -0.53 -0.57 5.40
N GLU A 90 0.20 0.46 5.83
CA GLU A 90 0.65 0.61 7.22
C GLU A 90 -0.23 1.66 7.90
N PHE A 91 -1.08 1.22 8.82
CA PHE A 91 -1.96 2.09 9.58
C PHE A 91 -1.33 2.46 10.93
N LEU A 92 -1.02 3.74 11.11
CA LEU A 92 -0.36 4.26 12.33
C LEU A 92 -1.33 4.54 13.48
N GLY A 93 -2.62 4.57 13.21
CA GLY A 93 -3.62 4.87 14.23
C GLY A 93 -3.96 6.36 14.39
N PRO A 94 -4.63 6.69 15.50
CA PRO A 94 -4.96 8.08 15.87
C PRO A 94 -3.75 8.83 16.42
N ASP A 95 -3.85 10.16 16.45
CA ASP A 95 -2.96 11.05 17.19
C ASP A 95 -1.47 10.81 16.90
N VAL A 96 -1.10 10.78 15.63
CA VAL A 96 0.29 10.50 15.21
C VAL A 96 1.09 11.79 15.26
N PRO A 97 2.16 11.87 16.08
CA PRO A 97 3.03 13.05 16.12
C PRO A 97 3.59 13.36 14.72
N SER A 98 3.48 14.61 14.31
CA SER A 98 3.85 15.06 12.96
C SER A 98 5.30 14.71 12.61
N ASP A 99 6.24 14.92 13.51
CA ASP A 99 7.66 14.61 13.30
C ASP A 99 7.92 13.11 13.14
N ALA A 100 7.24 12.26 13.92
CA ALA A 100 7.37 10.80 13.83
C ALA A 100 6.85 10.28 12.48
N LEU A 101 5.73 10.82 11.99
CA LEU A 101 5.20 10.48 10.67
C LEU A 101 6.18 10.90 9.56
N ILE A 102 6.71 12.12 9.62
CA ILE A 102 7.67 12.66 8.65
C ILE A 102 8.96 11.80 8.65
N GLU A 103 9.45 11.43 9.83
CA GLU A 103 10.62 10.56 9.96
C GLU A 103 10.39 9.19 9.33
N MET A 104 9.21 8.59 9.54
CA MET A 104 8.84 7.32 8.94
C MET A 104 8.76 7.40 7.42
N VAL A 105 8.21 8.49 6.86
CA VAL A 105 8.19 8.74 5.41
C VAL A 105 9.61 8.85 4.85
N LYS A 106 10.53 9.53 5.56
CA LYS A 106 11.93 9.66 5.15
C LYS A 106 12.69 8.33 5.19
N LYS A 107 12.51 7.54 6.24
CA LYS A 107 13.19 6.24 6.41
C LYS A 107 12.71 5.18 5.42
N ARG A 108 11.42 5.13 5.18
CA ARG A 108 10.77 4.14 4.31
C ARG A 108 9.74 4.83 3.41
N PRO A 109 10.15 5.47 2.29
CA PRO A 109 9.28 6.26 1.45
C PRO A 109 8.09 5.44 0.91
N PRO A 110 6.83 5.81 1.23
CA PRO A 110 5.64 5.21 0.61
C PRO A 110 5.36 5.87 -0.74
N GLN A 111 4.54 5.25 -1.57
CA GLN A 111 4.00 5.90 -2.77
C GLN A 111 2.86 6.87 -2.43
N VAL A 112 2.10 6.56 -1.39
CA VAL A 112 0.97 7.37 -0.93
C VAL A 112 1.05 7.55 0.59
N VAL A 113 0.85 8.78 1.05
CA VAL A 113 0.57 9.12 2.45
C VAL A 113 -0.89 9.55 2.53
N ALA A 114 -1.68 8.89 3.36
CA ALA A 114 -3.05 9.26 3.63
C ALA A 114 -3.18 9.80 5.06
N LEU A 115 -3.71 10.99 5.19
CA LEU A 115 -3.91 11.68 6.47
C LEU A 115 -5.39 11.93 6.72
N SER A 116 -5.82 11.80 7.96
CA SER A 116 -7.17 12.15 8.40
C SER A 116 -7.13 13.28 9.41
N ALA A 117 -7.97 14.31 9.17
CA ALA A 117 -8.21 15.41 10.10
C ALA A 117 -9.72 15.74 10.11
N THR A 118 -10.40 15.31 11.15
CA THR A 118 -11.86 15.49 11.31
C THR A 118 -12.17 16.75 12.13
N MET A 119 -11.28 17.10 13.02
CA MET A 119 -11.39 18.28 13.88
C MET A 119 -10.60 19.46 13.30
N ALA A 120 -11.14 20.68 13.48
CA ALA A 120 -10.53 21.90 12.93
C ALA A 120 -9.07 22.14 13.38
N GLN A 121 -8.74 21.72 14.61
CA GLN A 121 -7.38 21.83 15.14
C GLN A 121 -6.36 21.00 14.36
N GLY A 122 -6.78 19.93 13.67
CA GLY A 122 -5.90 19.07 12.87
C GLY A 122 -5.47 19.69 11.53
N GLU A 123 -6.06 20.82 11.12
CA GLU A 123 -5.75 21.45 9.83
C GLU A 123 -4.31 21.98 9.78
N GLU A 124 -3.84 22.59 10.86
CA GLU A 124 -2.47 23.12 10.93
C GLU A 124 -1.43 22.00 10.91
N GLN A 125 -1.66 20.92 11.65
CA GLN A 125 -0.80 19.72 11.65
C GLN A 125 -0.76 19.08 10.27
N ALA A 126 -1.93 18.98 9.60
CA ALA A 126 -1.98 18.52 8.23
C ALA A 126 -1.13 19.39 7.30
N HIS A 127 -1.23 20.72 7.40
CA HIS A 127 -0.42 21.65 6.62
C HIS A 127 1.09 21.48 6.87
N HIS A 128 1.49 21.31 8.13
CA HIS A 128 2.89 21.09 8.47
C HIS A 128 3.45 19.82 7.84
N VAL A 129 2.76 18.69 7.99
CA VAL A 129 3.17 17.41 7.42
C VAL A 129 3.21 17.48 5.88
N ILE A 130 2.15 17.99 5.25
CA ILE A 130 2.06 18.10 3.79
C ILE A 130 3.21 18.93 3.22
N ARG A 131 3.48 20.10 3.78
CA ARG A 131 4.55 21.00 3.34
C ARG A 131 5.92 20.31 3.44
N THR A 132 6.19 19.67 4.58
CA THR A 132 7.48 19.01 4.82
C THR A 132 7.66 17.80 3.92
N VAL A 133 6.64 16.95 3.78
CA VAL A 133 6.69 15.75 2.95
C VAL A 133 6.76 16.11 1.45
N SER A 134 6.06 17.16 1.02
CA SER A 134 6.09 17.63 -0.37
C SER A 134 7.44 18.24 -0.78
N SER A 135 8.28 18.66 0.17
CA SER A 135 9.62 19.20 -0.10
C SER A 135 10.70 18.13 -0.25
N LEU A 136 10.37 16.86 -0.06
CA LEU A 136 11.33 15.76 -0.25
C LEU A 136 11.72 15.61 -1.73
N ALA A 137 12.91 15.05 -2.00
CA ALA A 137 13.41 14.85 -3.37
C ALA A 137 12.47 13.98 -4.22
N ASN A 138 11.84 12.97 -3.60
CA ASN A 138 10.83 12.12 -4.23
C ASN A 138 9.58 12.09 -3.33
N PRO A 139 8.73 13.13 -3.39
CA PRO A 139 7.60 13.22 -2.49
C PRO A 139 6.54 12.18 -2.84
N PRO A 140 5.94 11.51 -1.83
CA PRO A 140 4.77 10.66 -2.06
C PRO A 140 3.57 11.51 -2.49
N ARG A 141 2.57 10.87 -3.08
CA ARG A 141 1.26 11.48 -3.25
C ARG A 141 0.54 11.55 -1.91
N ILE A 142 -0.16 12.65 -1.67
CA ILE A 142 -0.85 12.86 -0.40
C ILE A 142 -2.36 12.85 -0.64
N ILE A 143 -3.05 12.03 0.14
CA ILE A 143 -4.51 11.99 0.20
C ILE A 143 -4.92 12.49 1.59
N LEU A 144 -5.76 13.49 1.62
CA LEU A 144 -6.23 14.09 2.87
C LEU A 144 -7.74 13.89 2.98
N GLY A 145 -8.20 13.39 4.12
CA GLY A 145 -9.61 13.17 4.42
C GLY A 145 -9.99 13.73 5.78
N GLY A 146 -11.29 13.67 6.08
CA GLY A 146 -11.88 14.13 7.33
C GLY A 146 -12.75 15.37 7.18
N GLN A 147 -13.72 15.53 8.09
CA GLN A 147 -14.75 16.56 7.95
C GLN A 147 -14.20 17.99 8.02
N ALA A 148 -13.16 18.26 8.81
CA ALA A 148 -12.55 19.59 8.86
C ALA A 148 -11.97 19.97 7.50
N ILE A 149 -11.32 19.00 6.85
CA ILE A 149 -10.68 19.20 5.55
C ILE A 149 -11.72 19.43 4.45
N MET A 150 -12.83 18.70 4.50
CA MET A 150 -13.94 18.87 3.54
C MET A 150 -14.58 20.26 3.60
N LYS A 151 -14.52 20.92 4.76
CA LYS A 151 -15.01 22.28 4.96
C LYS A 151 -13.99 23.34 4.58
N SER A 152 -12.73 22.98 4.45
CA SER A 152 -11.65 23.87 4.02
C SER A 152 -11.74 24.17 2.53
N ALA A 153 -11.29 25.36 2.11
CA ALA A 153 -11.28 25.71 0.71
C ALA A 153 -10.34 24.79 -0.10
N ALA A 154 -10.86 24.25 -1.19
CA ALA A 154 -10.05 23.45 -2.12
C ALA A 154 -8.84 24.27 -2.59
N GLY A 155 -7.66 23.64 -2.59
CA GLY A 155 -6.41 24.28 -3.02
C GLY A 155 -5.51 24.79 -1.89
N ARG A 156 -5.97 24.87 -0.63
CA ARG A 156 -5.13 25.31 0.50
C ARG A 156 -3.92 24.40 0.75
N PHE A 157 -4.00 23.13 0.37
CA PHE A 157 -2.97 22.13 0.67
C PHE A 157 -1.97 21.90 -0.48
N GLY A 158 -2.08 22.68 -1.57
CA GLY A 158 -1.16 22.59 -2.70
C GLY A 158 -1.44 21.44 -3.68
N PRO A 159 -0.73 21.42 -4.82
CA PRO A 159 -1.04 20.51 -5.95
C PRO A 159 -0.63 19.04 -5.70
N ALA A 160 0.21 18.77 -4.71
CA ALA A 160 0.63 17.42 -4.36
C ALA A 160 -0.39 16.66 -3.50
N CYS A 161 -1.40 17.38 -2.97
CA CYS A 161 -2.42 16.85 -2.09
C CYS A 161 -3.78 16.84 -2.79
N VAL A 162 -4.52 15.75 -2.63
CA VAL A 162 -5.93 15.65 -3.02
C VAL A 162 -6.79 15.38 -1.80
N ILE A 163 -8.03 15.87 -1.85
CA ILE A 163 -8.99 15.73 -0.75
C ILE A 163 -9.97 14.63 -1.13
N ALA A 164 -10.07 13.61 -0.27
CA ALA A 164 -11.01 12.51 -0.41
C ALA A 164 -12.25 12.75 0.46
N SER A 165 -13.42 12.54 -0.12
CA SER A 165 -14.71 12.69 0.57
C SER A 165 -14.99 11.54 1.55
N ASP A 166 -14.45 10.37 1.28
CA ASP A 166 -14.52 9.18 2.12
C ASP A 166 -13.43 8.16 1.75
N ALA A 167 -13.42 7.01 2.44
CA ALA A 167 -12.42 5.97 2.24
C ALA A 167 -12.46 5.37 0.83
N THR A 168 -13.63 5.27 0.20
CA THR A 168 -13.80 4.71 -1.14
C THR A 168 -13.28 5.67 -2.21
N ASP A 169 -13.62 6.95 -2.09
CA ASP A 169 -13.09 8.01 -2.95
C ASP A 169 -11.56 8.12 -2.82
N GLY A 170 -11.05 8.05 -1.58
CA GLY A 170 -9.61 7.99 -1.32
C GLY A 170 -8.91 6.83 -2.02
N LEU A 171 -9.53 5.65 -2.05
CA LEU A 171 -9.02 4.49 -2.77
C LEU A 171 -9.00 4.73 -4.28
N GLU A 172 -10.05 5.32 -4.86
CA GLU A 172 -10.08 5.66 -6.28
C GLU A 172 -8.97 6.65 -6.66
N MET A 173 -8.73 7.67 -5.81
CA MET A 173 -7.64 8.62 -6.00
C MET A 173 -6.27 7.94 -5.93
N ALA A 174 -6.06 7.07 -4.93
CA ALA A 174 -4.84 6.28 -4.82
C ALA A 174 -4.61 5.39 -6.05
N LEU A 175 -5.64 4.72 -6.55
CA LEU A 175 -5.59 3.92 -7.78
C LEU A 175 -5.17 4.76 -8.99
N LYS A 176 -5.70 5.98 -9.14
CA LYS A 176 -5.32 6.91 -10.22
C LYS A 176 -3.83 7.29 -10.11
N PHE A 177 -3.36 7.63 -8.91
CA PHE A 177 -1.94 7.96 -8.68
C PHE A 177 -1.02 6.79 -9.00
N LEU A 178 -1.35 5.60 -8.51
CA LEU A 178 -0.50 4.43 -8.69
C LEU A 178 -0.49 3.94 -10.14
N ARG A 179 -1.61 4.08 -10.87
CA ARG A 179 -1.65 3.81 -12.33
C ARG A 179 -0.77 4.79 -13.11
N ALA A 180 -0.81 6.08 -12.75
CA ALA A 180 0.01 7.11 -13.40
C ALA A 180 1.51 6.96 -13.06
N SER A 181 1.82 6.41 -11.90
CA SER A 181 3.19 6.21 -11.40
C SER A 181 3.78 4.83 -11.73
N ARG A 182 3.05 3.97 -12.45
CA ARG A 182 3.61 2.67 -12.90
C ARG A 182 4.84 2.96 -13.75
N PRO A 183 6.05 2.55 -13.32
CA PRO A 183 7.19 2.60 -14.20
C PRO A 183 6.83 1.78 -15.43
N LYS A 184 7.02 2.36 -16.62
CA LYS A 184 6.93 1.58 -17.85
C LYS A 184 8.01 0.51 -17.73
N VAL A 185 7.58 -0.73 -17.50
CA VAL A 185 8.50 -1.87 -17.49
C VAL A 185 9.06 -1.98 -18.91
N VAL A 186 10.31 -1.59 -19.08
CA VAL A 186 11.02 -1.79 -20.34
C VAL A 186 11.42 -3.26 -20.37
N LEU A 187 10.87 -4.02 -21.32
CA LEU A 187 11.12 -5.47 -21.41
C LEU A 187 12.61 -5.81 -21.33
N LYS A 188 13.46 -5.03 -21.96
CA LYS A 188 14.91 -5.23 -21.93
C LYS A 188 15.50 -5.14 -20.53
N GLU A 189 15.07 -4.17 -19.74
CA GLU A 189 15.53 -4.00 -18.35
C GLU A 189 15.03 -5.13 -17.46
N TYR A 190 13.78 -5.55 -17.67
CA TYR A 190 13.20 -6.68 -16.96
C TYR A 190 13.94 -7.99 -17.27
N LEU A 191 14.23 -8.27 -18.53
CA LEU A 191 15.00 -9.46 -18.94
C LEU A 191 16.41 -9.44 -18.34
N LEU A 192 17.06 -8.29 -18.29
CA LEU A 192 18.37 -8.15 -17.64
C LEU A 192 18.29 -8.39 -16.10
N ALA A 193 17.22 -7.97 -15.47
CA ALA A 193 17.01 -8.23 -14.04
C ALA A 193 16.80 -9.72 -13.77
N VAL A 194 15.94 -10.38 -14.55
CA VAL A 194 15.72 -11.83 -14.49
C VAL A 194 17.02 -12.59 -14.72
N GLY A 195 17.79 -12.19 -15.73
CA GLY A 195 19.08 -12.83 -16.05
C GLY A 195 20.10 -12.72 -14.92
N ARG A 196 20.22 -11.56 -14.30
CA ARG A 196 21.09 -11.36 -13.12
C ARG A 196 20.70 -12.29 -11.98
N ARG A 197 19.39 -12.36 -11.64
CA ARG A 197 18.89 -13.25 -10.58
C ARG A 197 19.17 -14.72 -10.86
N LEU A 198 18.93 -15.14 -12.07
CA LEU A 198 19.24 -16.52 -12.50
C LEU A 198 20.72 -16.82 -12.24
N ARG A 199 21.61 -15.92 -12.67
CA ARG A 199 23.03 -16.04 -12.47
C ARG A 199 23.40 -16.08 -10.99
N ASP A 200 22.85 -15.18 -10.17
CA ASP A 200 23.16 -15.11 -8.72
C ASP A 200 22.72 -16.39 -8.01
N LEU A 201 21.52 -16.91 -8.31
CA LEU A 201 21.03 -18.16 -7.74
C LEU A 201 21.88 -19.37 -8.18
N ARG A 202 22.29 -19.40 -9.44
CA ARG A 202 23.20 -20.44 -9.97
C ARG A 202 24.55 -20.39 -9.24
N LEU A 203 25.13 -19.19 -9.11
CA LEU A 203 26.43 -19.01 -8.44
C LEU A 203 26.36 -19.33 -6.94
N LYS A 204 25.27 -19.02 -6.25
CA LYS A 204 25.03 -19.43 -4.86
C LYS A 204 25.04 -20.95 -4.68
N LYS A 205 24.65 -21.71 -5.72
CA LYS A 205 24.74 -23.17 -5.73
C LYS A 205 26.13 -23.69 -6.16
N GLY A 206 27.05 -22.83 -6.54
CA GLY A 206 28.36 -23.21 -7.05
C GLY A 206 28.32 -23.83 -8.46
N TRP A 207 27.24 -23.63 -9.22
CA TRP A 207 27.03 -24.32 -10.50
C TRP A 207 27.59 -23.52 -11.67
N THR A 208 28.11 -24.30 -12.68
CA THR A 208 28.42 -23.77 -14.01
C THR A 208 27.13 -23.57 -14.81
N GLN A 209 27.19 -22.82 -15.89
CA GLN A 209 26.07 -22.67 -16.83
C GLN A 209 25.69 -24.03 -17.46
N GLU A 210 26.64 -24.93 -17.67
CA GLU A 210 26.43 -26.29 -18.20
C GLU A 210 25.59 -27.12 -17.20
N GLN A 211 26.01 -27.13 -15.92
CA GLN A 211 25.28 -27.89 -14.89
C GLN A 211 23.83 -27.41 -14.71
N LEU A 212 23.62 -26.09 -14.77
CA LEU A 212 22.25 -25.56 -14.72
C LEU A 212 21.44 -25.98 -15.97
N ALA A 213 22.07 -25.95 -17.15
CA ALA A 213 21.42 -26.31 -18.40
C ALA A 213 21.00 -27.80 -18.42
N GLU A 214 21.88 -28.70 -18.00
CA GLU A 214 21.59 -30.13 -17.88
C GLU A 214 20.46 -30.40 -16.88
N THR A 215 20.53 -29.81 -15.67
CA THR A 215 19.53 -30.00 -14.62
C THR A 215 18.17 -29.45 -15.03
N ALA A 216 18.13 -28.29 -15.69
CA ALA A 216 16.90 -27.66 -16.15
C ALA A 216 16.38 -28.24 -17.49
N ARG A 217 17.14 -29.17 -18.11
CA ARG A 217 16.84 -29.75 -19.44
C ARG A 217 16.66 -28.68 -20.52
N VAL A 218 17.56 -27.71 -20.55
CA VAL A 218 17.66 -26.67 -21.59
C VAL A 218 19.08 -26.66 -22.15
N THR A 219 19.32 -25.92 -23.24
CA THR A 219 20.67 -25.80 -23.79
C THR A 219 21.50 -24.80 -23.01
N ARG A 220 22.81 -24.96 -22.95
CA ARG A 220 23.74 -23.96 -22.39
C ARG A 220 23.57 -22.59 -23.07
N VAL A 221 23.33 -22.58 -24.37
CA VAL A 221 23.07 -21.35 -25.14
C VAL A 221 21.84 -20.60 -24.58
N CYS A 222 20.79 -21.32 -24.19
CA CYS A 222 19.62 -20.74 -23.53
C CYS A 222 20.02 -20.08 -22.21
N ILE A 223 20.81 -20.74 -21.35
CA ILE A 223 21.27 -20.17 -20.09
C ILE A 223 22.05 -18.87 -20.31
N VAL A 224 23.02 -18.90 -21.24
CA VAL A 224 23.82 -17.70 -21.58
C VAL A 224 22.95 -16.56 -22.07
N ALA A 225 21.97 -16.83 -22.92
CA ALA A 225 21.09 -15.82 -23.47
C ALA A 225 20.14 -15.24 -22.39
N VAL A 226 19.63 -16.07 -21.47
CA VAL A 226 18.78 -15.64 -20.36
C VAL A 226 19.59 -14.83 -19.35
N GLU A 227 20.75 -15.30 -18.91
CA GLU A 227 21.62 -14.56 -17.99
C GLU A 227 22.09 -13.21 -18.56
N GLY A 228 22.22 -13.13 -19.89
CA GLY A 228 22.54 -11.90 -20.62
C GLY A 228 21.34 -10.99 -20.90
N GLY A 229 20.13 -11.37 -20.52
CA GLY A 229 18.91 -10.60 -20.81
C GLY A 229 18.60 -10.45 -22.29
N LYS A 230 19.12 -11.37 -23.13
CA LYS A 230 18.99 -11.32 -24.59
C LYS A 230 17.86 -12.19 -25.15
N GLN A 231 17.22 -12.98 -24.31
CA GLN A 231 16.16 -13.90 -24.74
C GLN A 231 14.90 -13.71 -23.90
N ASN A 232 13.77 -13.58 -24.58
CA ASN A 232 12.45 -13.69 -23.95
C ASN A 232 12.17 -15.18 -23.74
N VAL A 233 12.08 -15.59 -22.47
CA VAL A 233 11.87 -16.99 -22.10
C VAL A 233 10.39 -17.29 -21.89
N SER A 234 9.97 -18.48 -22.33
CA SER A 234 8.62 -18.97 -22.01
C SER A 234 8.48 -19.29 -20.53
N MET A 235 7.25 -19.27 -20.03
CA MET A 235 6.98 -19.68 -18.63
C MET A 235 7.41 -21.13 -18.37
N ASP A 236 7.38 -22.03 -19.36
CA ASP A 236 7.91 -23.39 -19.24
C ASP A 236 9.41 -23.38 -18.87
N ILE A 237 10.21 -22.57 -19.56
CA ILE A 237 11.64 -22.42 -19.26
C ILE A 237 11.84 -21.82 -17.86
N VAL A 238 11.07 -20.81 -17.49
CA VAL A 238 11.14 -20.20 -16.15
C VAL A 238 10.88 -21.24 -15.05
N VAL A 239 9.85 -22.07 -15.21
CA VAL A 239 9.49 -23.13 -14.26
C VAL A 239 10.60 -24.19 -14.19
N ARG A 240 11.17 -24.63 -15.31
CA ARG A 240 12.28 -25.60 -15.33
C ARG A 240 13.52 -25.06 -14.61
N LEU A 241 13.88 -23.79 -14.86
CA LEU A 241 15.00 -23.14 -14.22
C LEU A 241 14.80 -23.00 -12.70
N ALA A 242 13.61 -22.60 -12.29
CA ALA A 242 13.25 -22.48 -10.88
C ALA A 242 13.32 -23.85 -10.17
N ASN A 243 12.74 -24.89 -10.77
CA ASN A 243 12.79 -26.25 -10.24
C ASN A 243 14.23 -26.77 -10.11
N ALA A 244 15.06 -26.56 -11.12
CA ALA A 244 16.49 -26.94 -11.09
C ALA A 244 17.22 -26.24 -9.95
N LEU A 245 16.91 -24.96 -9.71
CA LEU A 245 17.49 -24.18 -8.62
C LEU A 245 16.87 -24.46 -7.26
N GLY A 246 15.73 -25.15 -7.19
CA GLY A 246 15.01 -25.42 -5.94
C GLY A 246 14.36 -24.17 -5.34
N VAL A 247 13.90 -23.26 -6.20
CA VAL A 247 13.23 -22.01 -5.79
C VAL A 247 11.86 -21.91 -6.44
N ALA A 248 10.99 -21.08 -5.89
CA ALA A 248 9.71 -20.76 -6.54
C ALA A 248 9.94 -19.95 -7.83
N PRO A 249 9.13 -20.12 -8.91
CA PRO A 249 9.29 -19.37 -10.15
C PRO A 249 9.30 -17.84 -9.96
N GLN A 250 8.58 -17.36 -8.95
CA GLN A 250 8.52 -15.94 -8.58
C GLN A 250 9.89 -15.39 -8.18
N ALA A 251 10.76 -16.21 -7.58
CA ALA A 251 12.11 -15.79 -7.19
C ALA A 251 12.99 -15.40 -8.39
N LEU A 252 12.67 -15.85 -9.58
CA LEU A 252 13.33 -15.42 -10.81
C LEU A 252 12.72 -14.14 -11.40
N LEU A 253 11.44 -13.87 -11.12
CA LEU A 253 10.66 -12.83 -11.79
C LEU A 253 10.55 -11.52 -10.99
N ILE A 254 10.80 -11.55 -9.67
CA ILE A 254 10.60 -10.40 -8.76
C ILE A 254 11.94 -9.95 -8.18
N ASP A 255 12.18 -8.64 -7.99
CA ASP A 255 13.41 -8.13 -7.39
C ASP A 255 13.57 -8.57 -5.93
N GLY A 256 14.69 -9.22 -5.61
CA GLY A 256 15.02 -9.69 -4.27
C GLY A 256 15.20 -8.59 -3.22
N ALA A 257 15.19 -7.32 -3.60
CA ALA A 257 15.13 -6.20 -2.67
C ALA A 257 13.82 -6.13 -1.87
N THR A 258 12.80 -6.91 -2.29
CA THR A 258 11.52 -7.07 -1.57
C THR A 258 11.39 -8.39 -0.83
N ALA A 259 12.35 -9.33 -0.98
CA ALA A 259 12.27 -10.65 -0.33
C ALA A 259 12.85 -10.68 1.09
N ASP A 260 13.73 -9.74 1.46
CA ASP A 260 14.34 -9.66 2.79
C ASP A 260 13.61 -8.68 3.73
N GLN A 261 12.40 -8.23 3.35
CA GLN A 261 11.55 -7.36 4.18
C GLN A 261 10.15 -7.97 4.44
N ILE A 262 10.06 -9.30 4.40
CA ILE A 262 8.85 -10.02 4.86
C ILE A 262 9.15 -10.67 6.21
#